data_ebaa03fd0f74a80b00b38e04508f04e1
#
_entry.id   ebaa03fd0f74a80b00b38e04508f04e1
#
_cell.length_a   1.000
_cell.length_b   1.000
_cell.length_c   1.000
_cell.angle_alpha   90.00
_cell.angle_beta   90.00
_cell.angle_gamma   90.00
#
_symmetry.space_group_name_H-M   'P 1'
#
loop_
_entity.id
_entity.type
_entity.pdbx_description
1 polymer ?
#
loop_
_entity_poly.entity_id
_entity_poly.type
_entity_poly.pdbx_seq_one_letter_code
_entity_poly.pdbx_strand_id
1 'polypeptide(L)'
;MSKPKVLVIGSNSFSGSHFVAEALAAGHQVYGVSRSAEPNPVFLPYRWPQAGGGVPLATAENFSFQAIDLNSQLNALLDLIDRVQPELVVNFAAQGMVAESWLNPTHWYRTNVVAQVALHDALRQKPFLQKYVHVTTPEVYGSTDGGWIKEHNHFAPSTPYAVSRAACDLHLHSFHEAYGFPVVFTRAANVYGPGQQLYRIIPRTLLSARTGAPMQLHGGGHSVRAFIHIKDVVRATLQLAIEGEPGSTWHLSTQESCSIKELVEQICNLAGASFSELVQSSEERLGKDQSYLLESSAMRQVHGWSDQISLQQGLQETLAWVDANLATLKTLPWSYQHKS
;
A
#
# COMPACT_ATOMS: atom_id res chain seq x y z
N MET A 1 -4.01 19.38 -23.81
CA MET A 1 -4.18 19.83 -22.40
C MET A 1 -3.09 19.19 -21.56
N SER A 2 -2.52 19.90 -20.59
CA SER A 2 -1.59 19.31 -19.63
C SER A 2 -2.30 18.27 -18.77
N LYS A 3 -1.60 17.19 -18.40
CA LYS A 3 -2.16 16.21 -17.47
C LYS A 3 -2.36 16.84 -16.09
N PRO A 4 -3.35 16.36 -15.29
CA PRO A 4 -3.57 16.83 -13.94
C PRO A 4 -2.32 16.68 -13.07
N LYS A 5 -2.06 17.65 -12.18
CA LYS A 5 -1.02 17.52 -11.15
C LYS A 5 -1.47 16.56 -10.07
N VAL A 6 -0.54 15.73 -9.60
CA VAL A 6 -0.82 14.69 -8.62
C VAL A 6 -0.04 14.94 -7.33
N LEU A 7 -0.74 15.04 -6.20
CA LEU A 7 -0.12 15.00 -4.87
C LEU A 7 -0.24 13.59 -4.30
N VAL A 8 0.89 13.01 -3.91
CA VAL A 8 0.96 11.67 -3.28
C VAL A 8 1.37 11.81 -1.83
N ILE A 9 0.43 11.60 -0.91
CA ILE A 9 0.68 11.61 0.53
C ILE A 9 1.05 10.18 0.96
N GLY A 10 2.22 10.01 1.59
CA GLY A 10 2.80 8.70 1.83
C GLY A 10 3.64 8.18 0.65
N SER A 11 4.22 9.06 -0.14
CA SER A 11 5.01 8.75 -1.34
C SER A 11 6.24 7.86 -1.09
N ASN A 12 6.74 7.78 0.15
CA ASN A 12 7.85 6.90 0.54
C ASN A 12 7.40 5.51 1.00
N SER A 13 6.09 5.26 1.10
CA SER A 13 5.58 3.91 1.38
C SER A 13 5.78 3.00 0.18
N PHE A 14 5.70 1.69 0.37
CA PHE A 14 5.82 0.73 -0.72
C PHE A 14 4.85 1.03 -1.86
N SER A 15 3.56 1.10 -1.57
CA SER A 15 2.55 1.37 -2.59
C SER A 15 2.62 2.81 -3.11
N GLY A 16 2.89 3.79 -2.23
CA GLY A 16 3.02 5.19 -2.63
C GLY A 16 4.18 5.44 -3.58
N SER A 17 5.35 4.80 -3.36
CA SER A 17 6.51 4.96 -4.24
C SER A 17 6.32 4.33 -5.62
N HIS A 18 5.64 3.19 -5.69
CA HIS A 18 5.24 2.59 -6.95
C HIS A 18 4.18 3.41 -7.68
N PHE A 19 3.23 3.99 -6.94
CA PHE A 19 2.25 4.90 -7.54
C PHE A 19 2.90 6.16 -8.11
N VAL A 20 3.89 6.74 -7.42
CA VAL A 20 4.70 7.85 -7.97
C VAL A 20 5.34 7.44 -9.29
N ALA A 21 5.97 6.25 -9.34
CA ALA A 21 6.59 5.76 -10.58
C ALA A 21 5.56 5.60 -11.72
N GLU A 22 4.37 5.05 -11.43
CA GLU A 22 3.29 4.87 -12.40
C GLU A 22 2.76 6.21 -12.93
N ALA A 23 2.49 7.17 -12.03
CA ALA A 23 2.01 8.49 -12.41
C ALA A 23 3.03 9.28 -13.26
N LEU A 24 4.33 9.17 -12.92
CA LEU A 24 5.43 9.76 -13.72
C LEU A 24 5.54 9.10 -15.08
N ALA A 25 5.49 7.76 -15.16
CA ALA A 25 5.50 7.03 -16.43
C ALA A 25 4.30 7.39 -17.32
N ALA A 26 3.15 7.67 -16.69
CA ALA A 26 1.98 8.19 -17.37
C ALA A 26 2.12 9.68 -17.76
N GLY A 27 3.21 10.39 -17.42
CA GLY A 27 3.50 11.78 -17.81
C GLY A 27 2.81 12.83 -16.94
N HIS A 28 2.42 12.50 -15.70
CA HIS A 28 1.94 13.49 -14.75
C HIS A 28 3.08 14.24 -14.07
N GLN A 29 2.84 15.48 -13.65
CA GLN A 29 3.68 16.17 -12.68
C GLN A 29 3.27 15.71 -11.28
N VAL A 30 4.24 15.18 -10.50
CA VAL A 30 3.98 14.54 -9.22
C VAL A 30 4.67 15.27 -8.07
N TYR A 31 3.94 15.47 -6.99
CA TYR A 31 4.42 16.04 -5.73
C TYR A 31 4.30 14.97 -4.65
N GLY A 32 5.43 14.55 -4.09
CA GLY A 32 5.49 13.52 -3.06
C GLY A 32 5.62 14.13 -1.66
N VAL A 33 4.85 13.63 -0.73
CA VAL A 33 4.93 14.01 0.69
C VAL A 33 4.98 12.74 1.55
N SER A 34 5.88 12.73 2.51
CA SER A 34 5.95 11.69 3.55
C SER A 34 6.54 12.25 4.84
N ARG A 35 6.22 11.63 5.96
CA ARG A 35 6.68 12.03 7.30
C ARG A 35 8.21 12.15 7.45
N SER A 36 8.96 11.29 6.78
CA SER A 36 10.41 11.22 6.84
C SER A 36 11.04 11.51 5.49
N ALA A 37 12.32 11.87 5.45
CA ALA A 37 13.10 11.91 4.22
C ALA A 37 12.98 10.61 3.39
N GLU A 38 13.29 10.69 2.11
CA GLU A 38 13.33 9.52 1.23
C GLU A 38 14.23 8.42 1.85
N PRO A 39 13.76 7.16 1.91
CA PRO A 39 14.60 6.04 2.36
C PRO A 39 15.67 5.69 1.32
N ASN A 40 16.42 4.61 1.58
CA ASN A 40 17.38 4.10 0.60
C ASN A 40 16.70 3.92 -0.78
N PRO A 41 17.31 4.40 -1.87
CA PRO A 41 16.74 4.34 -3.22
C PRO A 41 16.33 2.93 -3.68
N VAL A 42 16.86 1.88 -3.09
CA VAL A 42 16.45 0.49 -3.36
C VAL A 42 14.95 0.26 -3.17
N PHE A 43 14.28 1.07 -2.32
CA PHE A 43 12.84 1.01 -2.05
C PHE A 43 12.00 2.00 -2.88
N LEU A 44 12.63 2.77 -3.76
CA LEU A 44 11.97 3.87 -4.48
C LEU A 44 12.01 3.62 -6.00
N PRO A 45 11.02 2.93 -6.59
CA PRO A 45 11.02 2.56 -8.00
C PRO A 45 11.14 3.75 -8.95
N TYR A 46 10.65 4.92 -8.58
CA TYR A 46 10.83 6.13 -9.37
C TYR A 46 12.28 6.67 -9.40
N ARG A 47 13.17 6.15 -8.54
CA ARG A 47 14.62 6.40 -8.51
C ARG A 47 15.43 5.31 -9.19
N TRP A 48 14.81 4.20 -9.59
CA TRP A 48 15.54 3.11 -10.26
C TRP A 48 15.91 3.50 -11.70
N PRO A 49 17.09 3.03 -12.18
CA PRO A 49 17.43 3.15 -13.59
C PRO A 49 16.36 2.48 -14.44
N GLN A 50 15.97 3.13 -15.54
CA GLN A 50 15.08 2.50 -16.50
C GLN A 50 15.79 1.39 -17.26
N ALA A 51 15.03 0.48 -17.89
CA ALA A 51 15.56 -0.62 -18.68
C ALA A 51 16.62 -0.13 -19.68
N GLY A 52 17.74 -0.87 -19.77
CA GLY A 52 18.87 -0.48 -20.62
C GLY A 52 19.80 0.60 -20.04
N GLY A 53 19.71 0.89 -18.72
CA GLY A 53 20.55 1.90 -18.04
C GLY A 53 20.08 3.33 -18.24
N GLY A 54 18.79 3.51 -18.56
CA GLY A 54 18.17 4.84 -18.73
C GLY A 54 18.09 5.66 -17.44
N VAL A 55 17.80 6.96 -17.57
CA VAL A 55 17.57 7.87 -16.45
C VAL A 55 16.36 7.43 -15.62
N PRO A 56 16.34 7.63 -14.28
CA PRO A 56 15.17 7.41 -13.45
C PRO A 56 13.94 8.19 -13.93
N LEU A 57 12.75 7.70 -13.62
CA LEU A 57 11.48 8.36 -13.95
C LEU A 57 11.35 9.74 -13.29
N ALA A 58 11.80 9.85 -12.03
CA ALA A 58 11.75 11.11 -11.29
C ALA A 58 12.93 12.01 -11.66
N THR A 59 12.63 13.16 -12.24
CA THR A 59 13.56 14.24 -12.55
C THR A 59 13.18 15.51 -11.76
N ALA A 60 14.04 16.52 -11.73
CA ALA A 60 13.73 17.78 -11.07
C ALA A 60 12.55 18.53 -11.73
N GLU A 61 12.24 18.22 -12.98
CA GLU A 61 11.18 18.88 -13.74
C GLU A 61 9.80 18.30 -13.47
N ASN A 62 9.71 16.96 -13.23
CA ASN A 62 8.44 16.26 -13.14
C ASN A 62 8.10 15.74 -11.73
N PHE A 63 9.09 15.75 -10.79
CA PHE A 63 8.89 15.27 -9.42
C PHE A 63 9.55 16.18 -8.39
N SER A 64 8.80 16.51 -7.34
CA SER A 64 9.36 17.12 -6.14
C SER A 64 8.90 16.39 -4.88
N PHE A 65 9.79 16.24 -3.90
CA PHE A 65 9.52 15.59 -2.63
C PHE A 65 9.70 16.57 -1.46
N GLN A 66 8.79 16.51 -0.49
CA GLN A 66 8.91 17.22 0.78
C GLN A 66 8.65 16.30 1.96
N ALA A 67 9.55 16.35 2.95
CA ALA A 67 9.35 15.66 4.23
C ALA A 67 8.40 16.49 5.10
N ILE A 68 7.14 16.06 5.21
CA ILE A 68 6.09 16.70 6.01
C ILE A 68 5.34 15.64 6.79
N ASP A 69 5.31 15.80 8.12
CA ASP A 69 4.54 14.95 9.01
C ASP A 69 3.11 15.49 9.15
N LEU A 70 2.14 14.69 8.72
CA LEU A 70 0.71 15.02 8.77
C LEU A 70 0.22 15.29 10.21
N ASN A 71 0.83 14.64 11.21
CA ASN A 71 0.44 14.81 12.61
C ASN A 71 0.85 16.15 13.21
N SER A 72 1.92 16.77 12.73
CA SER A 72 2.53 17.95 13.36
C SER A 72 2.75 19.13 12.41
N GLN A 73 2.69 18.91 11.11
CA GLN A 73 3.03 19.90 10.08
C GLN A 73 1.90 20.09 9.05
N LEU A 74 0.64 19.98 9.47
CA LEU A 74 -0.51 20.12 8.57
C LEU A 74 -0.47 21.46 7.81
N ASN A 75 -0.13 22.58 8.47
CA ASN A 75 -0.05 23.88 7.81
C ASN A 75 0.97 23.89 6.67
N ALA A 76 2.15 23.28 6.85
CA ALA A 76 3.13 23.18 5.77
C ALA A 76 2.63 22.34 4.58
N LEU A 77 1.82 21.31 4.84
CA LEU A 77 1.14 20.54 3.78
C LEU A 77 0.10 21.40 3.06
N LEU A 78 -0.70 22.19 3.78
CA LEU A 78 -1.70 23.06 3.19
C LEU A 78 -1.06 24.19 2.37
N ASP A 79 0.05 24.77 2.82
CA ASP A 79 0.83 25.75 2.05
C ASP A 79 1.36 25.13 0.74
N LEU A 80 1.81 23.88 0.77
CA LEU A 80 2.20 23.14 -0.44
C LEU A 80 1.01 22.94 -1.37
N ILE A 81 -0.13 22.50 -0.85
CA ILE A 81 -1.37 22.28 -1.61
C ILE A 81 -1.84 23.56 -2.27
N ASP A 82 -1.83 24.69 -1.57
CA ASP A 82 -2.28 25.99 -2.11
C ASP A 82 -1.33 26.53 -3.20
N ARG A 83 -0.04 26.28 -3.06
CA ARG A 83 0.96 26.64 -4.06
C ARG A 83 0.90 25.80 -5.32
N VAL A 84 0.72 24.48 -5.16
CA VAL A 84 0.74 23.50 -6.25
C VAL A 84 -0.60 23.40 -6.96
N GLN A 85 -1.69 23.49 -6.21
CA GLN A 85 -3.07 23.27 -6.67
C GLN A 85 -3.24 21.91 -7.38
N PRO A 86 -2.98 20.78 -6.69
CA PRO A 86 -3.10 19.47 -7.30
C PRO A 86 -4.58 19.12 -7.56
N GLU A 87 -4.88 18.75 -8.78
CA GLU A 87 -6.23 18.28 -9.15
C GLU A 87 -6.52 16.89 -8.59
N LEU A 88 -5.48 16.05 -8.46
CA LEU A 88 -5.57 14.69 -7.93
C LEU A 88 -4.75 14.56 -6.65
N VAL A 89 -5.36 14.05 -5.59
CA VAL A 89 -4.68 13.70 -4.35
C VAL A 89 -4.85 12.22 -4.08
N VAL A 90 -3.74 11.48 -3.94
CA VAL A 90 -3.76 10.05 -3.63
C VAL A 90 -3.06 9.81 -2.29
N ASN A 91 -3.79 9.28 -1.33
CA ASN A 91 -3.35 9.18 0.05
C ASN A 91 -3.06 7.73 0.46
N PHE A 92 -1.77 7.42 0.57
CA PHE A 92 -1.23 6.17 1.11
C PHE A 92 -0.76 6.31 2.58
N ALA A 93 -0.82 7.50 3.16
CA ALA A 93 -0.30 7.74 4.50
C ALA A 93 -1.18 7.11 5.56
N ALA A 94 -0.62 6.15 6.28
CA ALA A 94 -1.26 5.50 7.43
C ALA A 94 -0.20 4.86 8.35
N GLN A 95 -0.55 4.70 9.62
CA GLN A 95 0.07 3.69 10.48
C GLN A 95 -0.53 2.34 10.12
N GLY A 96 0.28 1.42 9.53
CA GLY A 96 -0.22 0.24 8.83
C GLY A 96 0.09 -1.11 9.49
N MET A 97 0.78 -1.15 10.66
CA MET A 97 1.13 -2.41 11.31
C MET A 97 0.08 -2.83 12.32
N VAL A 98 -0.44 -4.04 12.16
CA VAL A 98 -1.55 -4.58 12.97
C VAL A 98 -1.09 -4.91 14.39
N ALA A 99 -0.03 -5.71 14.54
CA ALA A 99 0.43 -6.18 15.84
C ALA A 99 0.85 -5.02 16.77
N GLU A 100 1.55 -4.03 16.23
CA GLU A 100 2.03 -2.86 16.98
C GLU A 100 0.89 -1.91 17.37
N SER A 101 -0.26 -1.98 16.69
CA SER A 101 -1.44 -1.18 17.05
C SER A 101 -2.01 -1.51 18.43
N TRP A 102 -1.78 -2.73 18.93
CA TRP A 102 -2.13 -3.13 20.29
C TRP A 102 -1.23 -2.54 21.36
N LEU A 103 0.02 -2.23 21.03
CA LEU A 103 0.98 -1.68 21.97
C LEU A 103 0.78 -0.17 22.20
N ASN A 104 0.48 0.58 21.12
CA ASN A 104 0.33 2.03 21.18
C ASN A 104 -0.85 2.50 20.29
N PRO A 105 -2.09 2.14 20.62
CA PRO A 105 -3.25 2.40 19.73
C PRO A 105 -3.45 3.90 19.43
N THR A 106 -3.11 4.79 20.34
CA THR A 106 -3.23 6.25 20.16
C THR A 106 -2.45 6.78 18.96
N HIS A 107 -1.29 6.16 18.59
CA HIS A 107 -0.52 6.56 17.41
C HIS A 107 -1.30 6.29 16.12
N TRP A 108 -2.07 5.18 16.09
CA TRP A 108 -2.94 4.84 14.96
C TRP A 108 -4.11 5.79 14.85
N TYR A 109 -4.82 6.08 15.94
CA TYR A 109 -5.94 7.01 15.93
C TYR A 109 -5.49 8.44 15.57
N ARG A 110 -4.34 8.88 16.08
CA ARG A 110 -3.80 10.20 15.74
C ARG A 110 -3.52 10.31 14.24
N THR A 111 -2.79 9.36 13.66
CA THR A 111 -2.38 9.40 12.24
C THR A 111 -3.53 9.05 11.30
N ASN A 112 -4.29 7.98 11.60
CA ASN A 112 -5.27 7.44 10.66
C ASN A 112 -6.64 8.09 10.78
N VAL A 113 -6.92 8.83 11.87
CA VAL A 113 -8.20 9.51 12.09
C VAL A 113 -7.99 11.01 12.24
N VAL A 114 -7.39 11.46 13.34
CA VAL A 114 -7.37 12.88 13.69
C VAL A 114 -6.69 13.73 12.62
N ALA A 115 -5.48 13.33 12.21
CA ALA A 115 -4.74 14.06 11.17
C ALA A 115 -5.43 13.99 9.81
N GLN A 116 -6.06 12.85 9.48
CA GLN A 116 -6.81 12.69 8.22
C GLN A 116 -8.05 13.59 8.20
N VAL A 117 -8.84 13.61 9.28
CA VAL A 117 -10.03 14.48 9.39
C VAL A 117 -9.65 15.94 9.18
N ALA A 118 -8.58 16.41 9.83
CA ALA A 118 -8.10 17.78 9.66
C ALA A 118 -7.68 18.09 8.22
N LEU A 119 -7.02 17.14 7.55
CA LEU A 119 -6.67 17.27 6.13
C LEU A 119 -7.92 17.32 5.24
N HIS A 120 -8.90 16.43 5.46
CA HIS A 120 -10.12 16.38 4.65
C HIS A 120 -10.96 17.64 4.81
N ASP A 121 -11.05 18.19 6.03
CA ASP A 121 -11.77 19.44 6.28
C ASP A 121 -11.15 20.62 5.51
N ALA A 122 -9.82 20.69 5.45
CA ALA A 122 -9.15 21.70 4.65
C ALA A 122 -9.30 21.45 3.14
N LEU A 123 -9.20 20.20 2.69
CA LEU A 123 -9.28 19.84 1.26
C LEU A 123 -10.67 20.10 0.67
N ARG A 124 -11.78 19.93 1.44
CA ARG A 124 -13.13 20.21 0.94
C ARG A 124 -13.36 21.68 0.56
N GLN A 125 -12.50 22.59 1.01
CA GLN A 125 -12.53 24.00 0.68
C GLN A 125 -11.71 24.35 -0.58
N LYS A 126 -11.04 23.36 -1.22
CA LYS A 126 -10.15 23.60 -2.35
C LYS A 126 -10.88 23.37 -3.68
N PRO A 127 -11.20 24.45 -4.43
CA PRO A 127 -12.01 24.33 -5.67
C PRO A 127 -11.28 23.62 -6.82
N PHE A 128 -9.96 23.48 -6.74
CA PHE A 128 -9.16 22.80 -7.75
C PHE A 128 -9.13 21.28 -7.56
N LEU A 129 -9.54 20.76 -6.39
CA LEU A 129 -9.53 19.32 -6.11
C LEU A 129 -10.63 18.62 -6.93
N GLN A 130 -10.20 17.79 -7.87
CA GLN A 130 -11.11 16.99 -8.71
C GLN A 130 -11.34 15.60 -8.15
N LYS A 131 -10.31 14.98 -7.55
CA LYS A 131 -10.39 13.64 -6.99
C LYS A 131 -9.46 13.46 -5.80
N TYR A 132 -9.98 12.77 -4.77
CA TYR A 132 -9.20 12.29 -3.63
C TYR A 132 -9.31 10.77 -3.55
N VAL A 133 -8.21 10.06 -3.78
CA VAL A 133 -8.19 8.60 -3.63
C VAL A 133 -7.72 8.24 -2.23
N HIS A 134 -8.60 7.61 -1.46
CA HIS A 134 -8.30 7.07 -0.14
C HIS A 134 -7.91 5.61 -0.25
N VAL A 135 -6.60 5.32 -0.11
CA VAL A 135 -6.12 3.94 -0.08
C VAL A 135 -6.35 3.39 1.32
N THR A 136 -7.32 2.48 1.45
CA THR A 136 -7.72 1.89 2.74
C THR A 136 -7.33 0.41 2.83
N THR A 137 -8.06 -0.43 3.57
CA THR A 137 -7.67 -1.81 3.87
C THR A 137 -8.90 -2.73 3.88
N PRO A 138 -8.77 -4.01 3.48
CA PRO A 138 -9.84 -5.00 3.66
C PRO A 138 -10.11 -5.35 5.12
N GLU A 139 -9.17 -5.08 6.02
CA GLU A 139 -9.31 -5.39 7.45
C GLU A 139 -10.46 -4.61 8.14
N VAL A 140 -10.99 -3.56 7.49
CA VAL A 140 -12.21 -2.87 7.96
C VAL A 140 -13.43 -3.79 7.99
N TYR A 141 -13.46 -4.83 7.17
CA TYR A 141 -14.56 -5.80 7.12
C TYR A 141 -14.52 -6.80 8.29
N GLY A 142 -13.36 -6.95 8.93
CA GLY A 142 -13.13 -7.97 9.97
C GLY A 142 -12.90 -9.34 9.39
N SER A 143 -13.00 -10.36 10.26
CA SER A 143 -12.88 -11.76 9.87
C SER A 143 -14.09 -12.18 9.04
N THR A 144 -13.83 -12.84 7.91
CA THR A 144 -14.86 -13.39 7.03
C THR A 144 -14.89 -14.92 7.14
N ASP A 145 -16.00 -15.54 6.80
CA ASP A 145 -16.20 -17.02 6.86
C ASP A 145 -15.42 -17.76 5.74
N GLY A 146 -14.34 -17.16 5.22
CA GLY A 146 -13.51 -17.73 4.16
C GLY A 146 -14.07 -17.49 2.74
N GLY A 147 -15.22 -16.84 2.61
CA GLY A 147 -15.80 -16.45 1.33
C GLY A 147 -15.19 -15.18 0.74
N TRP A 148 -15.41 -14.96 -0.56
CA TRP A 148 -15.07 -13.75 -1.26
C TRP A 148 -16.11 -12.65 -0.97
N ILE A 149 -15.66 -11.49 -0.50
CA ILE A 149 -16.52 -10.35 -0.13
C ILE A 149 -16.54 -9.28 -1.22
N LYS A 150 -17.76 -8.81 -1.52
CA LYS A 150 -18.00 -7.65 -2.38
C LYS A 150 -17.86 -6.35 -1.58
N GLU A 151 -17.78 -5.23 -2.29
CA GLU A 151 -17.73 -3.91 -1.69
C GLU A 151 -19.01 -3.60 -0.89
N HIS A 152 -18.83 -3.16 0.36
CA HIS A 152 -19.91 -2.69 1.24
C HIS A 152 -19.37 -1.79 2.35
N ASN A 153 -20.28 -1.12 3.08
CA ASN A 153 -19.95 -0.19 4.18
C ASN A 153 -20.30 -0.73 5.58
N HIS A 154 -20.60 -2.04 5.70
CA HIS A 154 -20.82 -2.70 6.99
C HIS A 154 -19.48 -3.19 7.52
N PHE A 155 -18.84 -2.38 8.37
CA PHE A 155 -17.51 -2.66 8.91
C PHE A 155 -17.61 -3.36 10.26
N ALA A 156 -16.72 -4.36 10.47
CA ALA A 156 -16.60 -5.13 11.71
C ALA A 156 -15.10 -5.31 12.09
N PRO A 157 -14.33 -4.23 12.22
CA PRO A 157 -12.88 -4.28 12.41
C PRO A 157 -12.52 -4.95 13.74
N SER A 158 -11.50 -5.83 13.72
CA SER A 158 -11.08 -6.65 14.84
C SER A 158 -9.84 -6.14 15.60
N THR A 159 -9.17 -5.10 15.09
CA THR A 159 -7.90 -4.59 15.66
C THR A 159 -7.92 -3.05 15.77
N PRO A 160 -7.11 -2.43 16.66
CA PRO A 160 -7.03 -0.97 16.74
C PRO A 160 -6.63 -0.32 15.40
N TYR A 161 -5.76 -0.97 14.62
CA TYR A 161 -5.45 -0.54 13.26
C TYR A 161 -6.70 -0.51 12.38
N ALA A 162 -7.41 -1.64 12.28
CA ALA A 162 -8.59 -1.76 11.43
C ALA A 162 -9.72 -0.81 11.86
N VAL A 163 -9.93 -0.64 13.19
CA VAL A 163 -10.88 0.34 13.74
C VAL A 163 -10.52 1.76 13.31
N SER A 164 -9.25 2.15 13.40
CA SER A 164 -8.82 3.49 12.98
C SER A 164 -9.02 3.73 11.48
N ARG A 165 -8.84 2.70 10.65
CA ARG A 165 -9.10 2.79 9.20
C ARG A 165 -10.58 2.87 8.88
N ALA A 166 -11.42 2.05 9.53
CA ALA A 166 -12.86 2.07 9.37
C ALA A 166 -13.47 3.43 9.81
N ALA A 167 -12.96 4.02 10.88
CA ALA A 167 -13.39 5.34 11.33
C ALA A 167 -13.10 6.43 10.28
N CYS A 168 -11.93 6.38 9.62
CA CYS A 168 -11.58 7.30 8.55
C CYS A 168 -12.44 7.08 7.30
N ASP A 169 -12.71 5.83 6.93
CA ASP A 169 -13.59 5.49 5.80
C ASP A 169 -15.01 6.04 6.04
N LEU A 170 -15.59 5.81 7.23
CA LEU A 170 -16.93 6.33 7.60
C LEU A 170 -16.98 7.86 7.61
N HIS A 171 -15.92 8.51 8.10
CA HIS A 171 -15.80 9.96 8.03
C HIS A 171 -15.86 10.47 6.58
N LEU A 172 -15.09 9.86 5.68
CA LEU A 172 -15.06 10.26 4.27
C LEU A 172 -16.38 9.97 3.54
N HIS A 173 -17.08 8.88 3.86
CA HIS A 173 -18.44 8.66 3.36
C HIS A 173 -19.39 9.78 3.79
N SER A 174 -19.37 10.18 5.07
CA SER A 174 -20.21 11.30 5.55
C SER A 174 -19.84 12.64 4.90
N PHE A 175 -18.55 12.87 4.60
CA PHE A 175 -18.11 14.07 3.88
C PHE A 175 -18.54 14.06 2.41
N HIS A 176 -18.53 12.91 1.77
CA HIS A 176 -19.08 12.78 0.42
C HIS A 176 -20.58 13.09 0.39
N GLU A 177 -21.36 12.50 1.29
CA GLU A 177 -22.80 12.72 1.36
C GLU A 177 -23.16 14.17 1.69
N ALA A 178 -22.45 14.78 2.65
CA ALA A 178 -22.78 16.11 3.13
C ALA A 178 -22.27 17.25 2.23
N TYR A 179 -21.09 17.07 1.63
CA TYR A 179 -20.37 18.15 0.92
C TYR A 179 -20.04 17.82 -0.54
N GLY A 180 -20.36 16.62 -1.02
CA GLY A 180 -19.93 16.17 -2.33
C GLY A 180 -18.40 15.98 -2.42
N PHE A 181 -17.72 15.71 -1.28
CA PHE A 181 -16.26 15.52 -1.28
C PHE A 181 -15.87 14.43 -2.27
N PRO A 182 -14.95 14.68 -3.23
CA PRO A 182 -14.74 13.81 -4.39
C PRO A 182 -13.86 12.60 -4.06
N VAL A 183 -14.20 11.83 -3.01
CA VAL A 183 -13.43 10.66 -2.57
C VAL A 183 -13.73 9.43 -3.42
N VAL A 184 -12.69 8.65 -3.70
CA VAL A 184 -12.77 7.27 -4.20
C VAL A 184 -11.96 6.38 -3.27
N PHE A 185 -12.53 5.24 -2.88
CA PHE A 185 -11.87 4.30 -1.96
C PHE A 185 -11.29 3.12 -2.71
N THR A 186 -10.06 2.73 -2.37
CA THR A 186 -9.45 1.50 -2.88
C THR A 186 -9.09 0.56 -1.74
N ARG A 187 -9.48 -0.72 -1.83
CA ARG A 187 -9.09 -1.78 -0.91
C ARG A 187 -8.38 -2.87 -1.69
N ALA A 188 -7.08 -2.99 -1.47
CA ALA A 188 -6.27 -4.01 -2.13
C ALA A 188 -6.12 -5.25 -1.26
N ALA A 189 -6.03 -6.42 -1.88
CA ALA A 189 -5.56 -7.65 -1.26
C ALA A 189 -4.10 -7.49 -0.77
N ASN A 190 -3.42 -8.56 -0.35
CA ASN A 190 -2.04 -8.44 0.11
C ASN A 190 -1.11 -8.03 -1.03
N VAL A 191 -0.72 -6.77 -1.03
CA VAL A 191 0.13 -6.20 -2.07
C VAL A 191 1.58 -6.62 -1.87
N TYR A 192 2.25 -7.03 -2.96
CA TYR A 192 3.64 -7.45 -2.94
C TYR A 192 4.38 -7.04 -4.23
N GLY A 193 5.71 -7.14 -4.21
CA GLY A 193 6.56 -6.89 -5.37
C GLY A 193 7.94 -6.36 -5.01
N PRO A 194 8.78 -6.05 -5.99
CA PRO A 194 10.10 -5.45 -5.80
C PRO A 194 10.03 -4.15 -4.99
N GLY A 195 10.97 -3.91 -4.08
CA GLY A 195 10.99 -2.70 -3.24
C GLY A 195 10.11 -2.78 -1.98
N GLN A 196 9.46 -3.90 -1.70
CA GLN A 196 8.68 -4.07 -0.49
C GLN A 196 9.60 -4.13 0.76
N GLN A 197 9.08 -3.62 1.90
CA GLN A 197 9.83 -3.61 3.16
C GLN A 197 10.22 -5.02 3.61
N LEU A 198 11.45 -5.16 4.12
CA LEU A 198 12.12 -6.44 4.36
C LEU A 198 11.51 -7.29 5.47
N TYR A 199 10.67 -6.71 6.32
CA TYR A 199 9.93 -7.44 7.36
C TYR A 199 8.65 -8.10 6.84
N ARG A 200 8.22 -7.84 5.60
CA ARG A 200 7.05 -8.48 4.97
C ARG A 200 7.40 -9.89 4.52
N ILE A 201 6.40 -10.77 4.52
CA ILE A 201 6.60 -12.22 4.36
C ILE A 201 7.40 -12.59 3.10
N ILE A 202 7.11 -12.00 1.94
CA ILE A 202 7.77 -12.35 0.68
C ILE A 202 9.24 -11.91 0.67
N PRO A 203 9.61 -10.63 0.83
CA PRO A 203 11.02 -10.25 0.85
C PRO A 203 11.78 -10.87 2.02
N ARG A 204 11.14 -11.07 3.18
CA ARG A 204 11.76 -11.74 4.33
C ARG A 204 12.15 -13.19 3.99
N THR A 205 11.24 -13.94 3.38
CA THR A 205 11.51 -15.33 2.98
C THR A 205 12.61 -15.41 1.93
N LEU A 206 12.59 -14.54 0.91
CA LEU A 206 13.62 -14.47 -0.13
C LEU A 206 15.02 -14.15 0.45
N LEU A 207 15.09 -13.17 1.36
CA LEU A 207 16.34 -12.84 2.05
C LEU A 207 16.84 -13.99 2.92
N SER A 208 15.94 -14.64 3.66
CA SER A 208 16.28 -15.82 4.45
C SER A 208 16.83 -16.94 3.56
N ALA A 209 16.20 -17.21 2.42
CA ALA A 209 16.68 -18.20 1.44
C ALA A 209 18.07 -17.87 0.87
N ARG A 210 18.39 -16.57 0.68
CA ARG A 210 19.71 -16.13 0.16
C ARG A 210 20.82 -16.06 1.20
N THR A 211 20.45 -16.00 2.49
CA THR A 211 21.43 -15.79 3.57
C THR A 211 21.56 -16.99 4.52
N GLY A 212 20.64 -17.96 4.44
CA GLY A 212 20.52 -19.05 5.42
C GLY A 212 19.97 -18.61 6.78
N ALA A 213 19.52 -17.35 6.92
CA ALA A 213 18.96 -16.86 8.17
C ALA A 213 17.59 -17.51 8.43
N PRO A 214 17.34 -18.10 9.62
CA PRO A 214 16.06 -18.73 9.92
C PRO A 214 14.93 -17.71 9.95
N MET A 215 13.72 -18.15 9.60
CA MET A 215 12.52 -17.33 9.70
C MET A 215 11.43 -18.02 10.53
N GLN A 216 10.64 -17.21 11.23
CA GLN A 216 9.52 -17.70 12.02
C GLN A 216 8.23 -17.67 11.20
N LEU A 217 7.49 -18.79 11.20
CA LEU A 217 6.17 -18.89 10.61
C LEU A 217 5.11 -19.02 11.71
N HIS A 218 4.41 -17.91 11.99
CA HIS A 218 3.43 -17.85 13.06
C HIS A 218 2.20 -18.72 12.77
N GLY A 219 1.79 -19.54 13.76
CA GLY A 219 0.63 -20.41 13.68
C GLY A 219 0.70 -21.41 12.53
N GLY A 220 1.90 -21.88 12.17
CA GLY A 220 2.09 -22.83 11.07
C GLY A 220 1.72 -22.30 9.68
N GLY A 221 1.35 -21.03 9.54
CA GLY A 221 1.04 -20.40 8.25
C GLY A 221 -0.28 -20.80 7.62
N HIS A 222 -1.28 -21.21 8.39
CA HIS A 222 -2.58 -21.70 7.89
C HIS A 222 -3.50 -20.61 7.35
N SER A 223 -3.28 -19.31 7.67
CA SER A 223 -4.11 -18.23 7.15
C SER A 223 -4.06 -18.13 5.64
N VAL A 224 -5.22 -17.99 5.01
CA VAL A 224 -5.37 -17.89 3.55
C VAL A 224 -5.45 -16.43 3.12
N ARG A 225 -4.74 -16.07 2.06
CA ARG A 225 -4.69 -14.70 1.51
C ARG A 225 -4.64 -14.72 -0.01
N ALA A 226 -5.19 -13.67 -0.61
CA ALA A 226 -4.92 -13.32 -1.99
C ALA A 226 -3.70 -12.38 -2.03
N PHE A 227 -2.78 -12.60 -2.96
CA PHE A 227 -1.57 -11.78 -3.16
C PHE A 227 -1.62 -11.12 -4.53
N ILE A 228 -1.65 -9.79 -4.56
CA ILE A 228 -1.71 -9.02 -5.79
C ILE A 228 -0.42 -8.23 -6.01
N HIS A 229 0.07 -8.24 -7.25
CA HIS A 229 1.30 -7.53 -7.59
C HIS A 229 1.10 -6.00 -7.55
N ILE A 230 2.10 -5.29 -7.05
CA ILE A 230 2.04 -3.83 -6.85
C ILE A 230 1.74 -3.07 -8.16
N LYS A 231 2.29 -3.49 -9.29
CA LYS A 231 2.05 -2.84 -10.59
C LYS A 231 0.56 -2.86 -10.97
N ASP A 232 -0.14 -3.96 -10.69
CA ASP A 232 -1.57 -4.08 -10.96
C ASP A 232 -2.39 -3.14 -10.06
N VAL A 233 -1.99 -3.00 -8.79
CA VAL A 233 -2.64 -2.12 -7.83
C VAL A 233 -2.45 -0.65 -8.20
N VAL A 234 -1.23 -0.21 -8.54
CA VAL A 234 -0.99 1.20 -8.84
C VAL A 234 -1.58 1.62 -10.18
N ARG A 235 -1.61 0.72 -11.18
CA ARG A 235 -2.32 0.94 -12.44
C ARG A 235 -3.82 1.16 -12.20
N ALA A 236 -4.46 0.28 -11.41
CA ALA A 236 -5.86 0.45 -11.02
C ALA A 236 -6.08 1.75 -10.23
N THR A 237 -5.20 2.05 -9.29
CA THR A 237 -5.31 3.27 -8.46
C THR A 237 -5.20 4.54 -9.30
N LEU A 238 -4.31 4.58 -10.30
CA LEU A 238 -4.20 5.72 -11.21
C LEU A 238 -5.44 5.84 -12.11
N GLN A 239 -5.95 4.73 -12.64
CA GLN A 239 -7.20 4.71 -13.40
C GLN A 239 -8.36 5.26 -12.57
N LEU A 240 -8.51 4.83 -11.32
CA LEU A 240 -9.54 5.31 -10.40
C LEU A 240 -9.36 6.78 -10.00
N ALA A 241 -8.11 7.27 -9.90
CA ALA A 241 -7.85 8.68 -9.66
C ALA A 241 -8.34 9.57 -10.82
N ILE A 242 -8.38 9.03 -12.04
CA ILE A 242 -8.84 9.75 -13.24
C ILE A 242 -10.34 9.52 -13.48
N GLU A 243 -10.78 8.28 -13.45
CA GLU A 243 -12.10 7.84 -13.94
C GLU A 243 -13.08 7.46 -12.83
N GLY A 244 -12.60 7.18 -11.59
CA GLY A 244 -13.42 6.66 -10.51
C GLY A 244 -14.57 7.61 -10.12
N GLU A 245 -15.76 7.06 -9.94
CA GLU A 245 -16.93 7.83 -9.50
C GLU A 245 -16.76 8.26 -8.04
N PRO A 246 -16.94 9.56 -7.69
CA PRO A 246 -16.92 10.00 -6.30
C PRO A 246 -17.90 9.23 -5.41
N GLY A 247 -17.46 8.88 -4.20
CA GLY A 247 -18.21 8.07 -3.24
C GLY A 247 -18.06 6.57 -3.43
N SER A 248 -17.50 6.11 -4.55
CA SER A 248 -17.36 4.68 -4.87
C SER A 248 -16.21 4.00 -4.12
N THR A 249 -16.39 2.69 -3.91
CA THR A 249 -15.37 1.79 -3.33
C THR A 249 -15.02 0.70 -4.32
N TRP A 250 -13.72 0.37 -4.43
CA TRP A 250 -13.22 -0.60 -5.40
C TRP A 250 -12.26 -1.59 -4.75
N HIS A 251 -12.53 -2.88 -4.96
CA HIS A 251 -11.62 -3.94 -4.56
C HIS A 251 -10.58 -4.21 -5.65
N LEU A 252 -9.32 -4.26 -5.25
CA LEU A 252 -8.18 -4.57 -6.11
C LEU A 252 -7.58 -5.91 -5.65
N SER A 253 -8.01 -7.00 -6.29
CA SER A 253 -7.64 -8.36 -5.91
C SER A 253 -7.47 -9.25 -7.11
N THR A 254 -6.62 -10.27 -6.94
CA THR A 254 -6.60 -11.45 -7.82
C THR A 254 -7.74 -12.40 -7.46
N GLN A 255 -8.03 -13.34 -8.34
CA GLN A 255 -9.00 -14.41 -8.11
C GLN A 255 -8.37 -15.66 -7.48
N GLU A 256 -7.06 -15.65 -7.24
CA GLU A 256 -6.32 -16.75 -6.64
C GLU A 256 -6.00 -16.45 -5.18
N SER A 257 -5.96 -17.50 -4.36
CA SER A 257 -5.55 -17.42 -2.96
C SER A 257 -4.70 -18.61 -2.57
N CYS A 258 -3.84 -18.44 -1.59
CA CYS A 258 -3.05 -19.52 -1.01
C CYS A 258 -2.86 -19.28 0.50
N SER A 259 -2.53 -20.35 1.23
CA SER A 259 -2.06 -20.21 2.60
C SER A 259 -0.68 -19.55 2.66
N ILE A 260 -0.35 -18.94 3.80
CA ILE A 260 1.00 -18.39 4.01
C ILE A 260 2.06 -19.49 3.93
N LYS A 261 1.73 -20.72 4.36
CA LYS A 261 2.64 -21.88 4.25
C LYS A 261 2.93 -22.20 2.79
N GLU A 262 1.90 -22.37 1.95
CA GLU A 262 2.05 -22.63 0.52
C GLU A 262 2.85 -21.53 -0.19
N LEU A 263 2.60 -20.26 0.16
CA LEU A 263 3.39 -19.13 -0.36
C LEU A 263 4.88 -19.28 -0.02
N VAL A 264 5.20 -19.58 1.25
CA VAL A 264 6.59 -19.73 1.70
C VAL A 264 7.26 -20.94 1.04
N GLU A 265 6.54 -22.07 0.86
CA GLU A 265 7.02 -23.23 0.13
C GLU A 265 7.32 -22.90 -1.35
N GLN A 266 6.42 -22.15 -2.01
CA GLN A 266 6.65 -21.68 -3.39
C GLN A 266 7.91 -20.79 -3.49
N ILE A 267 8.10 -19.89 -2.53
CA ILE A 267 9.28 -19.00 -2.48
C ILE A 267 10.56 -19.82 -2.25
N CYS A 268 10.55 -20.77 -1.32
CA CYS A 268 11.69 -21.65 -1.06
C CYS A 268 12.07 -22.44 -2.33
N ASN A 269 11.10 -23.05 -2.99
CA ASN A 269 11.30 -23.78 -4.24
C ASN A 269 11.89 -22.89 -5.34
N LEU A 270 11.33 -21.68 -5.52
CA LEU A 270 11.81 -20.70 -6.50
C LEU A 270 13.25 -20.25 -6.21
N ALA A 271 13.59 -20.07 -4.93
CA ALA A 271 14.91 -19.63 -4.49
C ALA A 271 15.94 -20.77 -4.38
N GLY A 272 15.52 -22.04 -4.56
CA GLY A 272 16.40 -23.22 -4.38
C GLY A 272 16.79 -23.48 -2.92
N ALA A 273 15.92 -23.13 -1.96
CA ALA A 273 16.14 -23.31 -0.52
C ALA A 273 15.25 -24.41 0.06
N SER A 274 15.71 -25.09 1.11
CA SER A 274 14.92 -26.08 1.83
C SER A 274 13.96 -25.41 2.82
N PHE A 275 12.65 -25.62 2.65
CA PHE A 275 11.65 -25.12 3.58
C PHE A 275 11.89 -25.62 5.02
N SER A 276 12.18 -26.90 5.20
CA SER A 276 12.36 -27.52 6.51
C SER A 276 13.62 -27.02 7.26
N GLU A 277 14.63 -26.56 6.54
CA GLU A 277 15.84 -26.00 7.14
C GLU A 277 15.70 -24.52 7.46
N LEU A 278 14.91 -23.80 6.66
CA LEU A 278 14.78 -22.35 6.75
C LEU A 278 13.68 -21.92 7.74
N VAL A 279 12.57 -22.65 7.81
CA VAL A 279 11.34 -22.23 8.47
C VAL A 279 11.15 -22.93 9.82
N GLN A 280 10.95 -22.13 10.86
CA GLN A 280 10.61 -22.56 12.20
C GLN A 280 9.17 -22.14 12.53
N SER A 281 8.35 -23.06 13.01
CA SER A 281 6.99 -22.73 13.47
C SER A 281 7.05 -22.00 14.81
N SER A 282 6.21 -20.96 14.98
CA SER A 282 6.06 -20.23 16.21
C SER A 282 4.58 -20.05 16.57
N GLU A 283 4.30 -19.58 17.79
CA GLU A 283 2.95 -19.32 18.26
C GLU A 283 2.18 -18.34 17.37
N GLU A 284 0.85 -18.43 17.38
CA GLU A 284 -0.05 -17.54 16.64
C GLU A 284 -0.01 -16.10 17.19
N ARG A 285 -0.22 -15.12 16.32
CA ARG A 285 -0.31 -13.70 16.72
C ARG A 285 -1.72 -13.33 17.16
N LEU A 286 -1.83 -12.44 18.16
CA LEU A 286 -3.10 -11.86 18.59
C LEU A 286 -3.76 -11.04 17.47
N GLY A 287 -5.09 -11.17 17.35
CA GLY A 287 -5.91 -10.35 16.43
C GLY A 287 -5.67 -10.63 14.95
N LYS A 288 -5.22 -11.83 14.59
CA LYS A 288 -5.02 -12.22 13.21
C LYS A 288 -6.32 -12.79 12.63
N ASP A 289 -6.86 -12.10 11.63
CA ASP A 289 -7.98 -12.63 10.84
C ASP A 289 -7.56 -13.92 10.11
N GLN A 290 -8.41 -14.94 10.15
CA GLN A 290 -8.13 -16.21 9.48
C GLN A 290 -8.14 -16.06 7.96
N SER A 291 -9.09 -15.30 7.43
CA SER A 291 -9.23 -15.03 6.00
C SER A 291 -9.95 -13.70 5.76
N TYR A 292 -9.52 -12.98 4.74
CA TYR A 292 -10.30 -11.94 4.05
C TYR A 292 -9.95 -11.99 2.56
N LEU A 293 -10.92 -12.38 1.75
CA LEU A 293 -10.76 -12.49 0.30
C LEU A 293 -11.68 -11.46 -0.37
N LEU A 294 -11.09 -10.55 -1.15
CA LEU A 294 -11.81 -9.48 -1.81
C LEU A 294 -12.25 -9.89 -3.22
N GLU A 295 -13.54 -9.85 -3.48
CA GLU A 295 -14.07 -10.02 -4.83
C GLU A 295 -13.87 -8.73 -5.62
N SER A 296 -13.26 -8.80 -6.79
CA SER A 296 -12.90 -7.63 -7.62
C SER A 296 -13.68 -7.56 -8.94
N SER A 297 -14.83 -8.23 -9.03
CA SER A 297 -15.64 -8.27 -10.27
C SER A 297 -16.16 -6.90 -10.67
N ALA A 298 -16.50 -6.02 -9.71
CA ALA A 298 -16.96 -4.68 -10.01
C ALA A 298 -15.87 -3.87 -10.76
N MET A 299 -14.63 -3.90 -10.28
CA MET A 299 -13.49 -3.23 -10.93
C MET A 299 -13.25 -3.78 -12.35
N ARG A 300 -13.38 -5.11 -12.54
CA ARG A 300 -13.21 -5.78 -13.83
C ARG A 300 -14.30 -5.39 -14.82
N GLN A 301 -15.56 -5.36 -14.37
CA GLN A 301 -16.71 -5.11 -15.24
C GLN A 301 -16.86 -3.62 -15.60
N VAL A 302 -16.68 -2.72 -14.63
CA VAL A 302 -16.93 -1.29 -14.83
C VAL A 302 -15.73 -0.60 -15.50
N HIS A 303 -14.51 -0.92 -15.07
CA HIS A 303 -13.29 -0.26 -15.52
C HIS A 303 -12.47 -1.08 -16.52
N GLY A 304 -12.89 -2.30 -16.87
CA GLY A 304 -12.14 -3.17 -17.75
C GLY A 304 -10.76 -3.59 -17.23
N TRP A 305 -10.52 -3.36 -15.93
CA TRP A 305 -9.25 -3.70 -15.30
C TRP A 305 -9.15 -5.20 -15.00
N SER A 306 -7.95 -5.73 -15.08
CA SER A 306 -7.61 -7.07 -14.56
C SER A 306 -6.17 -7.08 -14.05
N ASP A 307 -5.90 -7.92 -13.05
CA ASP A 307 -4.53 -8.26 -12.67
C ASP A 307 -3.86 -8.98 -13.85
N GLN A 308 -2.63 -8.59 -14.17
CA GLN A 308 -1.89 -9.09 -15.32
C GLN A 308 -0.64 -9.88 -14.91
N ILE A 309 -0.22 -9.76 -13.66
CA ILE A 309 0.99 -10.39 -13.15
C ILE A 309 0.58 -11.52 -12.21
N SER A 310 0.82 -12.76 -12.64
CA SER A 310 0.58 -13.94 -11.80
C SER A 310 1.47 -13.94 -10.56
N LEU A 311 1.06 -14.68 -9.50
CA LEU A 311 1.87 -14.82 -8.30
C LEU A 311 3.28 -15.34 -8.62
N GLN A 312 3.39 -16.35 -9.49
CA GLN A 312 4.68 -16.91 -9.89
C GLN A 312 5.58 -15.86 -10.56
N GLN A 313 5.05 -15.11 -11.52
CA GLN A 313 5.82 -14.05 -12.20
C GLN A 313 6.25 -12.95 -11.22
N GLY A 314 5.36 -12.49 -10.36
CA GLY A 314 5.69 -11.44 -9.38
C GLY A 314 6.71 -11.90 -8.33
N LEU A 315 6.68 -13.18 -7.93
CA LEU A 315 7.72 -13.77 -7.06
C LEU A 315 9.07 -13.79 -7.77
N GLN A 316 9.13 -14.15 -9.07
CA GLN A 316 10.34 -14.10 -9.87
C GLN A 316 10.90 -12.69 -9.98
N GLU A 317 10.05 -11.69 -10.27
CA GLU A 317 10.46 -10.26 -10.30
C GLU A 317 11.00 -9.81 -8.93
N THR A 318 10.37 -10.22 -7.84
CA THR A 318 10.80 -9.86 -6.49
C THR A 318 12.13 -10.56 -6.13
N LEU A 319 12.31 -11.82 -6.51
CA LEU A 319 13.58 -12.54 -6.33
C LEU A 319 14.72 -11.86 -7.12
N ALA A 320 14.49 -11.52 -8.38
CA ALA A 320 15.48 -10.82 -9.20
C ALA A 320 15.89 -9.47 -8.57
N TRP A 321 14.92 -8.72 -7.99
CA TRP A 321 15.21 -7.50 -7.25
C TRP A 321 16.04 -7.76 -5.99
N VAL A 322 15.73 -8.81 -5.23
CA VAL A 322 16.53 -9.22 -4.04
C VAL A 322 17.95 -9.56 -4.45
N ASP A 323 18.13 -10.38 -5.49
CA ASP A 323 19.43 -10.82 -5.97
C ASP A 323 20.28 -9.64 -6.46
N ALA A 324 19.70 -8.74 -7.23
CA ALA A 324 20.39 -7.54 -7.73
C ALA A 324 20.82 -6.56 -6.62
N ASN A 325 20.13 -6.58 -5.47
CA ASN A 325 20.38 -5.63 -4.39
C ASN A 325 20.86 -6.31 -3.08
N LEU A 326 21.22 -7.60 -3.11
CA LEU A 326 21.47 -8.40 -1.92
C LEU A 326 22.51 -7.77 -0.98
N ALA A 327 23.58 -7.21 -1.52
CA ALA A 327 24.62 -6.56 -0.73
C ALA A 327 24.08 -5.40 0.10
N THR A 328 23.25 -4.55 -0.49
CA THR A 328 22.58 -3.43 0.19
C THR A 328 21.54 -3.93 1.17
N LEU A 329 20.66 -4.86 0.77
CA LEU A 329 19.56 -5.35 1.59
C LEU A 329 20.02 -6.03 2.89
N LYS A 330 21.19 -6.69 2.86
CA LYS A 330 21.82 -7.29 4.06
C LYS A 330 22.19 -6.25 5.14
N THR A 331 22.44 -5.01 4.77
CA THR A 331 22.84 -3.94 5.70
C THR A 331 21.64 -3.20 6.31
N LEU A 332 20.43 -3.41 5.76
CA LEU A 332 19.23 -2.73 6.16
C LEU A 332 18.45 -3.53 7.24
N PRO A 333 17.62 -2.87 8.08
CA PRO A 333 16.79 -3.56 9.07
C PRO A 333 15.78 -4.51 8.45
N TRP A 334 15.71 -5.75 8.94
CA TRP A 334 14.73 -6.77 8.53
C TRP A 334 13.55 -6.88 9.49
N SER A 335 13.49 -6.04 10.50
CA SER A 335 12.38 -5.93 11.44
C SER A 335 11.71 -4.59 11.31
N TYR A 336 10.42 -4.56 11.63
CA TYR A 336 9.67 -3.30 11.68
C TYR A 336 10.21 -2.39 12.80
N GLN A 337 10.42 -1.13 12.47
CA GLN A 337 10.78 -0.08 13.42
C GLN A 337 9.62 0.90 13.51
N HIS A 338 8.96 0.91 14.68
CA HIS A 338 7.83 1.82 14.92
C HIS A 338 8.33 3.27 15.00
N LYS A 339 7.57 4.16 14.34
CA LYS A 339 7.70 5.61 14.49
C LYS A 339 6.35 6.15 14.95
N SER A 340 6.34 6.91 16.06
CA SER A 340 5.15 7.54 16.64
C SER A 340 4.55 8.61 15.75
#